data_b3a4eed99f024f68d20579e3978afb68
#
_entry.id   b3a4eed99f024f68d20579e3978afb68
#
_cell.length_a   1.000
_cell.length_b   1.000
_cell.length_c   1.000
_cell.angle_alpha   90.00
_cell.angle_beta   90.00
_cell.angle_gamma   90.00
#
_symmetry.space_group_name_H-M   'P 1'
#
loop_
_entity.id
_entity.type
_entity.pdbx_description
1 polymer ?
#
loop_
_entity_poly.entity_id
_entity_poly.type
_entity_poly.pdbx_seq_one_letter_code
_entity_poly.pdbx_strand_id
1 'polypeptide(L)'
;VRNQNKSLAAKMQGLEYVLSISGGKTGLSEFNVVNNISGAFGVFRASIVRLVGGWDAGSAEDLDLTLRIKQYFGRHAGMKIKFEPHAVGHTDAPDTWRVFAKQRERWDGDMFYIFIRKFRFNLRPSLLGWPNFLFTLVNGILMQLILPFLIVIALIAALVMQPLVVVLAELAVLYSFYLFVLGIFYIVYLAAVSERVWFDCKYLPYLPLFPIFALLLRIYSVYCILVEIFTKSHLDSSMAPTWVLKKNKF
;
A
#
# COMPACT_ATOMS: atom_id res chain seq x y z
N VAL A 1 -5.32 9.58 10.68
CA VAL A 1 -4.39 10.69 10.36
C VAL A 1 -4.72 11.89 11.23
N ARG A 2 -3.70 12.47 11.90
CA ARG A 2 -3.91 13.56 12.87
C ARG A 2 -4.11 14.92 12.19
N ASN A 3 -3.39 15.18 11.11
CA ASN A 3 -3.40 16.45 10.38
C ASN A 3 -4.32 16.49 9.15
N GLN A 4 -5.33 15.62 9.09
CA GLN A 4 -6.23 15.47 7.93
C GLN A 4 -6.93 16.78 7.48
N ASN A 5 -7.12 17.73 8.39
CA ASN A 5 -7.78 19.00 8.07
C ASN A 5 -6.87 20.04 7.43
N LYS A 6 -5.56 19.82 7.35
CA LYS A 6 -4.59 20.79 6.84
C LYS A 6 -4.66 20.99 5.33
N SER A 7 -4.89 19.90 4.57
CA SER A 7 -4.88 19.97 3.11
C SER A 7 -5.70 18.86 2.46
N LEU A 8 -6.00 19.00 1.16
CA LEU A 8 -6.65 17.95 0.40
C LEU A 8 -5.75 16.70 0.29
N ALA A 9 -4.44 16.85 0.15
CA ALA A 9 -3.50 15.73 0.11
C ALA A 9 -3.58 14.90 1.41
N ALA A 10 -3.55 15.56 2.58
CA ALA A 10 -3.69 14.87 3.86
C ALA A 10 -5.05 14.19 4.04
N LYS A 11 -6.14 14.78 3.51
CA LYS A 11 -7.48 14.16 3.52
C LYS A 11 -7.55 12.93 2.65
N MET A 12 -7.03 13.01 1.42
CA MET A 12 -7.03 11.87 0.48
C MET A 12 -6.20 10.71 1.02
N GLN A 13 -5.04 11.00 1.61
CA GLN A 13 -4.24 9.95 2.25
C GLN A 13 -4.92 9.41 3.53
N GLY A 14 -5.61 10.26 4.28
CA GLY A 14 -6.41 9.81 5.42
C GLY A 14 -7.51 8.84 5.02
N LEU A 15 -8.24 9.15 3.94
CA LEU A 15 -9.25 8.27 3.37
C LEU A 15 -8.63 6.96 2.86
N GLU A 16 -7.50 7.03 2.16
CA GLU A 16 -6.76 5.84 1.73
C GLU A 16 -6.37 4.95 2.92
N TYR A 17 -5.91 5.51 4.04
CA TYR A 17 -5.57 4.75 5.24
C TYR A 17 -6.79 4.09 5.87
N VAL A 18 -7.92 4.76 5.88
CA VAL A 18 -9.19 4.16 6.32
C VAL A 18 -9.53 2.94 5.48
N LEU A 19 -9.45 3.06 4.17
CA LEU A 19 -9.79 2.00 3.24
C LEU A 19 -8.78 0.85 3.25
N SER A 20 -7.48 1.16 3.15
CA SER A 20 -6.42 0.15 2.96
C SER A 20 -5.91 -0.44 4.29
N ILE A 21 -5.80 0.37 5.33
CA ILE A 21 -5.27 -0.08 6.62
C ILE A 21 -6.42 -0.55 7.52
N SER A 22 -7.32 0.36 7.92
CA SER A 22 -8.34 0.00 8.89
C SER A 22 -9.32 -1.04 8.34
N GLY A 23 -9.96 -0.77 7.20
CA GLY A 23 -10.88 -1.71 6.57
C GLY A 23 -10.16 -2.90 5.92
N GLY A 24 -9.16 -2.62 5.08
CA GLY A 24 -8.47 -3.65 4.30
C GLY A 24 -7.72 -4.66 5.15
N LYS A 25 -6.85 -4.21 6.08
CA LYS A 25 -6.06 -5.14 6.91
C LYS A 25 -6.91 -5.92 7.90
N THR A 26 -8.06 -5.40 8.34
CA THR A 26 -9.01 -6.16 9.17
C THR A 26 -9.45 -7.41 8.41
N GLY A 27 -9.93 -7.27 7.18
CA GLY A 27 -10.32 -8.42 6.36
C GLY A 27 -9.15 -9.37 6.06
N LEU A 28 -7.98 -8.83 5.66
CA LEU A 28 -6.78 -9.63 5.37
C LEU A 28 -6.27 -10.41 6.59
N SER A 29 -6.46 -9.87 7.78
CA SER A 29 -6.08 -10.51 9.05
C SER A 29 -6.84 -11.80 9.31
N GLU A 30 -8.12 -11.87 8.94
CA GLU A 30 -8.93 -13.06 9.14
C GLU A 30 -8.42 -14.24 8.30
N PHE A 31 -7.93 -13.96 7.09
CA PHE A 31 -7.33 -14.96 6.21
C PHE A 31 -5.82 -15.19 6.45
N ASN A 32 -5.24 -14.52 7.45
CA ASN A 32 -3.79 -14.55 7.73
C ASN A 32 -2.92 -14.16 6.51
N VAL A 33 -3.38 -13.21 5.70
CA VAL A 33 -2.68 -12.73 4.49
C VAL A 33 -2.34 -11.23 4.55
N VAL A 34 -2.23 -10.66 5.75
CA VAL A 34 -1.83 -9.24 5.93
C VAL A 34 -0.62 -8.94 5.07
N ASN A 35 -0.70 -7.92 4.23
CA ASN A 35 0.32 -7.60 3.23
C ASN A 35 1.65 -7.16 3.87
N ASN A 36 1.59 -6.21 4.81
CA ASN A 36 2.75 -5.76 5.58
C ASN A 36 2.33 -5.33 6.99
N ILE A 37 3.25 -5.46 7.95
CA ILE A 37 3.13 -4.88 9.28
C ILE A 37 3.73 -3.48 9.19
N SER A 38 2.89 -2.45 9.39
CA SER A 38 3.30 -1.05 9.22
C SER A 38 4.47 -0.68 10.14
N GLY A 39 5.52 -0.07 9.58
CA GLY A 39 6.66 0.43 10.35
C GLY A 39 6.29 1.53 11.36
N ALA A 40 5.19 2.26 11.13
CA ALA A 40 4.73 3.29 12.06
C ALA A 40 4.11 2.71 13.34
N PHE A 41 3.49 1.52 13.27
CA PHE A 41 2.84 0.89 14.42
C PHE A 41 2.73 -0.62 14.22
N GLY A 42 3.74 -1.35 14.66
CA GLY A 42 3.79 -2.81 14.62
C GLY A 42 4.37 -3.38 15.91
N VAL A 43 3.81 -4.50 16.38
CA VAL A 43 4.28 -5.23 17.56
C VAL A 43 4.72 -6.62 17.16
N PHE A 44 5.89 -7.05 17.61
CA PHE A 44 6.48 -8.33 17.25
C PHE A 44 6.88 -9.12 18.50
N ARG A 45 6.71 -10.43 18.47
CA ARG A 45 7.35 -11.29 19.46
C ARG A 45 8.88 -11.25 19.26
N ALA A 46 9.62 -10.93 20.32
CA ALA A 46 11.09 -10.81 20.26
C ALA A 46 11.77 -12.09 19.75
N SER A 47 11.22 -13.28 20.06
CA SER A 47 11.71 -14.55 19.54
C SER A 47 11.60 -14.64 18.01
N ILE A 48 10.51 -14.13 17.41
CA ILE A 48 10.33 -14.13 15.96
C ILE A 48 11.30 -13.16 15.31
N VAL A 49 11.46 -11.96 15.88
CA VAL A 49 12.42 -10.97 15.34
C VAL A 49 13.85 -11.56 15.37
N ARG A 50 14.24 -12.22 16.45
CA ARG A 50 15.55 -12.90 16.51
C ARG A 50 15.68 -14.04 15.52
N LEU A 51 14.61 -14.84 15.33
CA LEU A 51 14.57 -15.96 14.37
C LEU A 51 14.82 -15.50 12.93
N VAL A 52 14.26 -14.36 12.54
CA VAL A 52 14.40 -13.82 11.17
C VAL A 52 15.60 -12.90 10.99
N GLY A 53 16.44 -12.73 12.02
CA GLY A 53 17.67 -11.93 11.96
C GLY A 53 17.48 -10.42 12.19
N GLY A 54 16.37 -10.01 12.79
CA GLY A 54 16.10 -8.58 13.08
C GLY A 54 15.67 -7.77 11.87
N TRP A 55 15.79 -6.44 11.99
CA TRP A 55 15.58 -5.52 10.87
C TRP A 55 16.83 -5.50 9.98
N ASP A 56 16.62 -5.68 8.69
CA ASP A 56 17.64 -5.42 7.70
C ASP A 56 17.67 -3.91 7.38
N ALA A 57 18.85 -3.32 7.39
CA ALA A 57 19.01 -1.91 7.07
C ALA A 57 18.70 -1.67 5.59
N GLY A 58 17.77 -0.78 5.33
CA GLY A 58 17.38 -0.44 3.97
C GLY A 58 16.00 0.19 3.90
N SER A 59 15.61 0.56 2.71
CA SER A 59 14.27 1.03 2.40
C SER A 59 13.25 -0.11 2.55
N ALA A 60 12.01 0.21 2.91
CA ALA A 60 10.93 -0.76 3.13
C ALA A 60 11.23 -1.83 4.21
N GLU A 61 11.86 -1.44 5.30
CA GLU A 61 12.24 -2.33 6.40
C GLU A 61 11.03 -3.09 6.99
N ASP A 62 9.85 -2.51 6.94
CA ASP A 62 8.60 -3.09 7.42
C ASP A 62 8.08 -4.20 6.49
N LEU A 63 8.11 -3.97 5.18
CA LEU A 63 7.72 -4.96 4.17
C LEU A 63 8.75 -6.10 4.13
N ASP A 64 10.03 -5.79 4.20
CA ASP A 64 11.13 -6.76 4.25
C ASP A 64 10.97 -7.71 5.45
N LEU A 65 10.82 -7.14 6.65
CA LEU A 65 10.64 -7.92 7.87
C LEU A 65 9.38 -8.78 7.80
N THR A 66 8.27 -8.21 7.29
CA THR A 66 7.02 -8.95 7.12
C THR A 66 7.19 -10.15 6.18
N LEU A 67 7.87 -9.98 5.05
CA LEU A 67 8.09 -11.07 4.10
C LEU A 67 9.02 -12.15 4.67
N ARG A 68 10.07 -11.77 5.41
CA ARG A 68 10.94 -12.75 6.10
C ARG A 68 10.16 -13.56 7.13
N ILE A 69 9.26 -12.95 7.88
CA ILE A 69 8.37 -13.68 8.80
C ILE A 69 7.44 -14.62 8.02
N LYS A 70 6.84 -14.15 6.93
CA LYS A 70 5.94 -14.96 6.09
C LYS A 70 6.64 -16.17 5.46
N GLN A 71 7.94 -16.13 5.21
CA GLN A 71 8.69 -17.30 4.69
C GLN A 71 8.69 -18.50 5.64
N TYR A 72 8.29 -18.33 6.88
CA TYR A 72 8.10 -19.43 7.82
C TYR A 72 6.69 -20.04 7.79
N PHE A 73 5.71 -19.38 7.17
CA PHE A 73 4.30 -19.81 7.18
C PHE A 73 4.09 -21.16 6.50
N GLY A 74 4.82 -21.44 5.42
CA GLY A 74 4.73 -22.73 4.72
C GLY A 74 5.13 -23.94 5.61
N ARG A 75 5.95 -23.72 6.63
CA ARG A 75 6.46 -24.76 7.53
C ARG A 75 5.92 -24.66 8.95
N HIS A 76 5.24 -23.57 9.30
CA HIS A 76 4.71 -23.29 10.64
C HIS A 76 3.28 -22.78 10.54
N ALA A 77 2.33 -23.70 10.36
CA ALA A 77 0.90 -23.38 10.17
C ALA A 77 0.26 -22.59 11.34
N GLY A 78 0.88 -22.64 12.53
CA GLY A 78 0.41 -21.90 13.70
C GLY A 78 0.87 -20.43 13.73
N MET A 79 1.78 -20.00 12.85
CA MET A 79 2.21 -18.59 12.80
C MET A 79 1.14 -17.72 12.17
N LYS A 80 0.89 -16.58 12.81
CA LYS A 80 -0.13 -15.62 12.36
C LYS A 80 0.40 -14.19 12.45
N ILE A 81 -0.01 -13.38 11.46
CA ILE A 81 0.07 -11.92 11.53
C ILE A 81 -1.36 -11.43 11.67
N LYS A 82 -1.66 -10.80 12.80
CA LYS A 82 -2.99 -10.24 13.09
C LYS A 82 -2.95 -8.73 13.02
N PHE A 83 -4.02 -8.16 12.52
CA PHE A 83 -4.30 -6.73 12.59
C PHE A 83 -5.37 -6.52 13.66
N GLU A 84 -5.11 -5.59 14.58
CA GLU A 84 -6.04 -5.22 15.65
C GLU A 84 -6.58 -3.82 15.34
N PRO A 85 -7.85 -3.68 14.91
CA PRO A 85 -8.41 -2.39 14.53
C PRO A 85 -8.54 -1.43 15.70
N HIS A 86 -8.68 -1.95 16.95
CA HIS A 86 -8.78 -1.14 18.16
C HIS A 86 -7.42 -0.59 18.64
N ALA A 87 -6.31 -1.13 18.14
CA ALA A 87 -4.98 -0.61 18.41
C ALA A 87 -4.69 0.59 17.49
N VAL A 88 -5.03 1.79 17.95
CA VAL A 88 -4.97 3.02 17.16
C VAL A 88 -3.65 3.75 17.33
N GLY A 89 -2.89 3.88 16.24
CA GLY A 89 -1.73 4.76 16.14
C GLY A 89 -2.08 6.12 15.51
N HIS A 90 -1.45 7.18 16.00
CA HIS A 90 -1.61 8.53 15.44
C HIS A 90 -0.39 8.89 14.59
N THR A 91 -0.63 9.27 13.33
CA THR A 91 0.43 9.70 12.40
C THR A 91 0.01 10.95 11.65
N ASP A 92 0.97 11.71 11.17
CA ASP A 92 0.74 12.82 10.24
C ASP A 92 0.91 12.32 8.81
N ALA A 93 0.02 12.77 7.92
CA ALA A 93 0.13 12.57 6.48
C ALA A 93 0.88 13.75 5.84
N PRO A 94 1.48 13.58 4.66
CA PRO A 94 1.98 14.68 3.86
C PRO A 94 0.92 15.76 3.67
N ASP A 95 1.27 17.00 3.96
CA ASP A 95 0.37 18.15 3.85
C ASP A 95 0.43 18.84 2.49
N THR A 96 1.40 18.48 1.66
CA THR A 96 1.55 18.98 0.28
C THR A 96 1.63 17.84 -0.73
N TRP A 97 1.16 18.09 -1.95
CA TRP A 97 1.24 17.11 -3.04
C TRP A 97 2.69 16.74 -3.39
N ARG A 98 3.64 17.68 -3.24
CA ARG A 98 5.06 17.41 -3.48
C ARG A 98 5.63 16.39 -2.50
N VAL A 99 5.34 16.55 -1.21
CA VAL A 99 5.79 15.61 -0.17
C VAL A 99 5.09 14.27 -0.31
N PHE A 100 3.79 14.31 -0.66
CA PHE A 100 3.01 13.11 -0.97
C PHE A 100 3.61 12.33 -2.15
N ALA A 101 3.92 13.00 -3.26
CA ALA A 101 4.53 12.36 -4.44
C ALA A 101 5.88 11.70 -4.11
N LYS A 102 6.77 12.39 -3.37
CA LYS A 102 8.03 11.80 -2.90
C LYS A 102 7.83 10.56 -2.02
N GLN A 103 6.82 10.58 -1.16
CA GLN A 103 6.49 9.41 -0.33
C GLN A 103 6.05 8.22 -1.20
N ARG A 104 5.25 8.47 -2.26
CA ARG A 104 4.82 7.43 -3.21
C ARG A 104 5.97 6.89 -4.05
N GLU A 105 6.84 7.78 -4.52
CA GLU A 105 8.05 7.38 -5.25
C GLU A 105 8.85 6.36 -4.45
N ARG A 106 9.07 6.63 -3.16
CA ARG A 106 9.72 5.67 -2.28
C ARG A 106 8.90 4.38 -2.13
N TRP A 107 7.61 4.45 -1.81
CA TRP A 107 6.81 3.24 -1.52
C TRP A 107 6.66 2.31 -2.72
N ASP A 108 6.38 2.85 -3.90
CA ASP A 108 6.22 2.05 -5.11
C ASP A 108 7.58 1.52 -5.62
N GLY A 109 8.64 2.32 -5.52
CA GLY A 109 10.01 1.90 -5.83
C GLY A 109 10.50 0.79 -4.89
N ASP A 110 10.29 0.96 -3.58
CA ASP A 110 10.61 -0.04 -2.57
C ASP A 110 9.87 -1.36 -2.80
N MET A 111 8.59 -1.28 -3.19
CA MET A 111 7.79 -2.47 -3.47
C MET A 111 8.33 -3.23 -4.68
N PHE A 112 8.72 -2.52 -5.75
CA PHE A 112 9.39 -3.14 -6.90
C PHE A 112 10.72 -3.80 -6.48
N TYR A 113 11.56 -3.09 -5.73
CA TYR A 113 12.83 -3.63 -5.25
C TYR A 113 12.62 -4.90 -4.42
N ILE A 114 11.73 -4.87 -3.45
CA ILE A 114 11.45 -5.99 -2.55
C ILE A 114 10.97 -7.21 -3.32
N PHE A 115 9.93 -7.08 -4.14
CA PHE A 115 9.33 -8.24 -4.80
C PHE A 115 10.16 -8.77 -5.98
N ILE A 116 10.77 -7.88 -6.78
CA ILE A 116 11.39 -8.27 -8.05
C ILE A 116 12.90 -8.47 -7.92
N ARG A 117 13.59 -7.71 -7.06
CA ARG A 117 15.04 -7.84 -6.90
C ARG A 117 15.42 -8.69 -5.69
N LYS A 118 14.88 -8.39 -4.51
CA LYS A 118 15.31 -9.03 -3.26
C LYS A 118 14.69 -10.41 -3.06
N PHE A 119 13.37 -10.55 -3.19
CA PHE A 119 12.65 -11.77 -2.81
C PHE A 119 12.15 -12.64 -3.96
N ARG A 120 12.44 -12.33 -5.21
CA ARG A 120 11.91 -13.05 -6.38
C ARG A 120 12.02 -14.58 -6.30
N PHE A 121 13.11 -15.09 -5.75
CA PHE A 121 13.33 -16.54 -5.61
C PHE A 121 12.72 -17.14 -4.35
N ASN A 122 12.30 -16.31 -3.41
CA ASN A 122 11.72 -16.71 -2.14
C ASN A 122 10.18 -16.64 -2.14
N LEU A 123 9.58 -16.08 -3.19
CA LEU A 123 8.13 -16.08 -3.39
C LEU A 123 7.69 -17.47 -3.88
N ARG A 124 7.62 -18.43 -2.96
CA ARG A 124 7.28 -19.84 -3.23
C ARG A 124 6.21 -20.33 -2.27
N PRO A 125 5.27 -21.18 -2.74
CA PRO A 125 4.24 -21.75 -1.86
C PRO A 125 4.80 -22.54 -0.68
N SER A 126 5.94 -23.21 -0.87
CA SER A 126 6.62 -23.97 0.17
C SER A 126 7.14 -23.12 1.35
N LEU A 127 7.44 -21.83 1.09
CA LEU A 127 7.90 -20.89 2.11
C LEU A 127 6.73 -20.09 2.71
N LEU A 128 5.90 -19.51 1.84
CA LEU A 128 4.83 -18.60 2.25
C LEU A 128 3.53 -19.30 2.66
N GLY A 129 3.36 -20.57 2.30
CA GLY A 129 2.06 -21.22 2.26
C GLY A 129 1.22 -20.72 1.07
N TRP A 130 0.31 -21.55 0.57
CA TRP A 130 -0.50 -21.23 -0.61
C TRP A 130 -1.29 -19.91 -0.49
N PRO A 131 -2.00 -19.61 0.61
CA PRO A 131 -2.79 -18.38 0.72
C PRO A 131 -1.90 -17.12 0.61
N ASN A 132 -0.79 -17.07 1.33
CA ASN A 132 0.11 -15.92 1.29
C ASN A 132 0.88 -15.80 -0.03
N PHE A 133 1.22 -16.93 -0.66
CA PHE A 133 1.83 -16.93 -1.98
C PHE A 133 0.89 -16.33 -3.04
N LEU A 134 -0.34 -16.85 -3.13
CA LEU A 134 -1.33 -16.35 -4.09
C LEU A 134 -1.69 -14.89 -3.82
N PHE A 135 -1.87 -14.53 -2.54
CA PHE A 135 -2.15 -13.15 -2.19
C PHE A 135 -0.99 -12.21 -2.56
N THR A 136 0.26 -12.61 -2.31
CA THR A 136 1.44 -11.81 -2.68
C THR A 136 1.57 -11.68 -4.19
N LEU A 137 1.34 -12.76 -4.95
CA LEU A 137 1.38 -12.75 -6.40
C LEU A 137 0.30 -11.82 -6.98
N VAL A 138 -0.94 -11.94 -6.52
CA VAL A 138 -2.06 -11.14 -7.02
C VAL A 138 -1.97 -9.70 -6.51
N ASN A 139 -1.91 -9.49 -5.19
CA ASN A 139 -1.95 -8.15 -4.64
C ASN A 139 -0.61 -7.42 -4.77
N GLY A 140 0.52 -8.07 -4.44
CA GLY A 140 1.84 -7.44 -4.47
C GLY A 140 2.39 -7.26 -5.89
N ILE A 141 2.34 -8.31 -6.73
CA ILE A 141 2.94 -8.24 -8.06
C ILE A 141 1.92 -7.77 -9.11
N LEU A 142 0.80 -8.49 -9.28
CA LEU A 142 -0.15 -8.17 -10.35
C LEU A 142 -0.79 -6.79 -10.14
N MET A 143 -1.37 -6.53 -8.97
CA MET A 143 -2.13 -5.29 -8.74
C MET A 143 -1.25 -4.07 -8.49
N GLN A 144 -0.07 -4.23 -7.87
CA GLN A 144 0.77 -3.08 -7.51
C GLN A 144 1.88 -2.80 -8.55
N LEU A 145 2.42 -3.84 -9.20
CA LEU A 145 3.52 -3.64 -10.15
C LEU A 145 3.10 -3.74 -11.61
N ILE A 146 2.22 -4.70 -11.98
CA ILE A 146 1.86 -4.93 -13.38
C ILE A 146 0.66 -4.06 -13.80
N LEU A 147 -0.40 -4.05 -13.00
CA LEU A 147 -1.65 -3.35 -13.34
C LEU A 147 -1.46 -1.86 -13.66
N PRO A 148 -0.60 -1.07 -12.99
CA PRO A 148 -0.33 0.31 -13.37
C PRO A 148 0.10 0.45 -14.84
N PHE A 149 1.00 -0.41 -15.32
CA PHE A 149 1.44 -0.40 -16.71
C PHE A 149 0.30 -0.77 -17.66
N LEU A 150 -0.50 -1.80 -17.32
CA LEU A 150 -1.64 -2.21 -18.14
C LEU A 150 -2.68 -1.07 -18.25
N ILE A 151 -2.94 -0.34 -17.16
CA ILE A 151 -3.85 0.82 -17.16
C ILE A 151 -3.31 1.91 -18.11
N VAL A 152 -2.04 2.26 -18.01
CA VAL A 152 -1.44 3.30 -18.88
C VAL A 152 -1.45 2.86 -20.34
N ILE A 153 -1.08 1.62 -20.63
CA ILE A 153 -1.10 1.08 -22.00
C ILE A 153 -2.53 1.07 -22.55
N ALA A 154 -3.51 0.60 -21.77
CA ALA A 154 -4.90 0.56 -22.18
C ALA A 154 -5.46 1.98 -22.43
N LEU A 155 -5.12 2.94 -21.56
CA LEU A 155 -5.54 4.33 -21.72
C LEU A 155 -4.95 4.96 -22.98
N ILE A 156 -3.66 4.76 -23.24
CA ILE A 156 -3.01 5.24 -24.45
C ILE A 156 -3.64 4.58 -25.69
N ALA A 157 -3.84 3.28 -25.67
CA ALA A 157 -4.48 2.55 -26.78
C ALA A 157 -5.88 3.06 -27.06
N ALA A 158 -6.70 3.27 -26.01
CA ALA A 158 -8.03 3.83 -26.16
C ALA A 158 -8.00 5.22 -26.79
N LEU A 159 -7.14 6.13 -26.31
CA LEU A 159 -7.00 7.48 -26.86
C LEU A 159 -6.51 7.53 -28.31
N VAL A 160 -5.73 6.52 -28.76
CA VAL A 160 -5.25 6.44 -30.14
C VAL A 160 -6.26 5.77 -31.06
N MET A 161 -6.99 4.76 -30.56
CA MET A 161 -7.82 3.89 -31.42
C MET A 161 -9.30 4.26 -31.42
N GLN A 162 -9.74 5.06 -30.45
CA GLN A 162 -11.18 5.39 -30.27
C GLN A 162 -11.42 6.90 -30.30
N PRO A 163 -12.63 7.34 -30.69
CA PRO A 163 -13.04 8.73 -30.52
C PRO A 163 -13.03 9.13 -29.03
N LEU A 164 -12.60 10.36 -28.73
CA LEU A 164 -12.51 10.86 -27.36
C LEU A 164 -13.84 10.71 -26.56
N VAL A 165 -14.99 10.88 -27.23
CA VAL A 165 -16.31 10.71 -26.59
C VAL A 165 -16.50 9.28 -26.07
N VAL A 166 -16.03 8.27 -26.80
CA VAL A 166 -16.12 6.86 -26.38
C VAL A 166 -15.21 6.64 -25.16
N VAL A 167 -13.97 7.12 -25.21
CA VAL A 167 -13.02 7.01 -24.08
C VAL A 167 -13.59 7.68 -22.82
N LEU A 168 -14.17 8.86 -22.95
CA LEU A 168 -14.79 9.55 -21.82
C LEU A 168 -16.00 8.78 -21.26
N ALA A 169 -16.81 8.15 -22.13
CA ALA A 169 -17.92 7.32 -21.71
C ALA A 169 -17.43 6.06 -20.95
N GLU A 170 -16.40 5.38 -21.44
CA GLU A 170 -15.78 4.24 -20.76
C GLU A 170 -15.24 4.63 -19.38
N LEU A 171 -14.52 5.76 -19.30
CA LEU A 171 -14.01 6.28 -18.04
C LEU A 171 -15.13 6.64 -17.05
N ALA A 172 -16.24 7.19 -17.55
CA ALA A 172 -17.41 7.51 -16.72
C ALA A 172 -18.08 6.25 -16.16
N VAL A 173 -18.18 5.17 -16.96
CA VAL A 173 -18.69 3.87 -16.50
C VAL A 173 -17.77 3.28 -15.45
N LEU A 174 -16.46 3.24 -15.70
CA LEU A 174 -15.46 2.74 -14.74
C LEU A 174 -15.47 3.55 -13.44
N TYR A 175 -15.54 4.88 -13.54
CA TYR A 175 -15.66 5.76 -12.38
C TYR A 175 -16.91 5.44 -11.55
N SER A 176 -18.06 5.31 -12.21
CA SER A 176 -19.33 5.03 -11.54
C SER A 176 -19.33 3.68 -10.85
N PHE A 177 -18.80 2.65 -11.52
CA PHE A 177 -18.65 1.32 -10.95
C PHE A 177 -17.69 1.32 -9.75
N TYR A 178 -16.52 1.96 -9.90
CA TYR A 178 -15.55 2.06 -8.80
C TYR A 178 -16.13 2.81 -7.59
N LEU A 179 -16.82 3.92 -7.83
CA LEU A 179 -17.47 4.71 -6.77
C LEU A 179 -18.56 3.89 -6.06
N PHE A 180 -19.35 3.12 -6.80
CA PHE A 180 -20.38 2.24 -6.23
C PHE A 180 -19.75 1.17 -5.30
N VAL A 181 -18.74 0.45 -5.77
CA VAL A 181 -18.02 -0.56 -4.98
C VAL A 181 -17.36 0.07 -3.76
N LEU A 182 -16.71 1.22 -3.94
CA LEU A 182 -16.10 1.99 -2.86
C LEU A 182 -17.12 2.42 -1.81
N GLY A 183 -18.30 2.87 -2.25
CA GLY A 183 -19.40 3.25 -1.37
C GLY A 183 -19.88 2.09 -0.51
N ILE A 184 -20.11 0.92 -1.11
CA ILE A 184 -20.48 -0.30 -0.36
C ILE A 184 -19.38 -0.64 0.67
N PHE A 185 -18.12 -0.67 0.23
CA PHE A 185 -17.00 -0.99 1.13
C PHE A 185 -16.92 0.02 2.29
N TYR A 186 -17.14 1.30 2.01
CA TYR A 186 -17.10 2.33 3.04
C TYR A 186 -18.25 2.22 4.04
N ILE A 187 -19.45 1.89 3.58
CA ILE A 187 -20.61 1.63 4.46
C ILE A 187 -20.32 0.43 5.37
N VAL A 188 -19.80 -0.67 4.80
CA VAL A 188 -19.41 -1.86 5.59
C VAL A 188 -18.33 -1.51 6.61
N TYR A 189 -17.31 -0.72 6.20
CA TYR A 189 -16.29 -0.23 7.12
C TYR A 189 -16.89 0.56 8.28
N LEU A 190 -17.78 1.52 8.01
CA LEU A 190 -18.43 2.33 9.04
C LEU A 190 -19.28 1.49 9.99
N ALA A 191 -19.96 0.46 9.47
CA ALA A 191 -20.86 -0.37 10.25
C ALA A 191 -20.15 -1.44 11.09
N ALA A 192 -19.05 -2.00 10.58
CA ALA A 192 -18.43 -3.20 11.16
C ALA A 192 -17.04 -2.97 11.78
N VAL A 193 -16.32 -1.92 11.40
CA VAL A 193 -14.90 -1.74 11.77
C VAL A 193 -14.66 -0.42 12.49
N SER A 194 -15.37 0.65 12.11
CA SER A 194 -15.11 1.99 12.63
C SER A 194 -15.56 2.13 14.08
N GLU A 195 -14.63 2.48 14.97
CA GLU A 195 -14.94 2.85 16.36
C GLU A 195 -15.37 4.33 16.50
N ARG A 196 -15.04 5.15 15.49
CA ARG A 196 -15.27 6.59 15.51
C ARG A 196 -16.08 7.02 14.28
N VAL A 197 -17.27 6.43 14.14
CA VAL A 197 -18.14 6.59 12.95
C VAL A 197 -18.31 8.06 12.58
N TRP A 198 -18.63 8.94 13.54
CA TRP A 198 -18.79 10.38 13.29
C TRP A 198 -17.53 11.08 12.79
N PHE A 199 -16.36 10.61 13.23
CA PHE A 199 -15.10 11.14 12.75
C PHE A 199 -14.79 10.64 11.34
N ASP A 200 -15.06 9.38 11.07
CA ASP A 200 -14.80 8.77 9.77
C ASP A 200 -15.83 9.24 8.74
N CYS A 201 -17.09 9.54 9.12
CA CYS A 201 -18.08 10.16 8.24
C CYS A 201 -17.62 11.48 7.59
N LYS A 202 -16.63 12.18 8.19
CA LYS A 202 -16.04 13.39 7.59
C LYS A 202 -15.33 13.15 6.26
N TYR A 203 -15.01 11.91 5.93
CA TYR A 203 -14.44 11.54 4.63
C TYR A 203 -15.50 11.32 3.52
N LEU A 204 -16.79 11.15 3.86
CA LEU A 204 -17.85 10.90 2.89
C LEU A 204 -17.88 11.90 1.73
N PRO A 205 -17.75 13.22 1.95
CA PRO A 205 -17.75 14.20 0.84
C PRO A 205 -16.55 14.03 -0.13
N TYR A 206 -15.51 13.32 0.28
CA TYR A 206 -14.30 13.10 -0.51
C TYR A 206 -14.33 11.77 -1.26
N LEU A 207 -15.28 10.87 -0.96
CA LEU A 207 -15.42 9.59 -1.68
C LEU A 207 -15.52 9.76 -3.19
N PRO A 208 -16.30 10.73 -3.74
CA PRO A 208 -16.37 10.92 -5.20
C PRO A 208 -15.01 11.31 -5.83
N LEU A 209 -14.10 11.92 -5.08
CA LEU A 209 -12.77 12.27 -5.59
C LEU A 209 -11.82 11.06 -5.60
N PHE A 210 -12.12 10.03 -4.83
CA PHE A 210 -11.20 8.92 -4.62
C PHE A 210 -10.95 8.06 -5.87
N PRO A 211 -11.93 7.73 -6.74
CA PRO A 211 -11.66 7.01 -7.99
C PRO A 211 -10.70 7.74 -8.91
N ILE A 212 -10.84 9.07 -9.03
CA ILE A 212 -9.92 9.91 -9.84
C ILE A 212 -8.54 9.91 -9.20
N PHE A 213 -8.47 10.13 -7.90
CA PHE A 213 -7.22 10.08 -7.15
C PHE A 213 -6.51 8.73 -7.31
N ALA A 214 -7.23 7.61 -7.19
CA ALA A 214 -6.70 6.27 -7.36
C ALA A 214 -6.15 6.04 -8.77
N LEU A 215 -6.86 6.51 -9.82
CA LEU A 215 -6.38 6.43 -11.19
C LEU A 215 -5.08 7.22 -11.38
N LEU A 216 -5.03 8.46 -10.89
CA LEU A 216 -3.82 9.29 -10.95
C LEU A 216 -2.64 8.64 -10.22
N LEU A 217 -2.90 8.00 -9.07
CA LEU A 217 -1.87 7.25 -8.35
C LEU A 217 -1.35 6.07 -9.18
N ARG A 218 -2.22 5.31 -9.87
CA ARG A 218 -1.78 4.21 -10.72
C ARG A 218 -0.90 4.69 -11.88
N ILE A 219 -1.25 5.82 -12.49
CA ILE A 219 -0.40 6.44 -13.53
C ILE A 219 0.95 6.87 -12.92
N TYR A 220 0.92 7.49 -11.74
CA TYR A 220 2.15 7.91 -11.04
C TYR A 220 3.01 6.73 -10.59
N SER A 221 2.42 5.60 -10.22
CA SER A 221 3.16 4.38 -9.87
C SER A 221 4.04 3.87 -11.02
N VAL A 222 3.62 4.03 -12.27
CA VAL A 222 4.48 3.69 -13.44
C VAL A 222 5.75 4.53 -13.42
N TYR A 223 5.62 5.85 -13.21
CA TYR A 223 6.79 6.73 -13.09
C TYR A 223 7.70 6.28 -11.93
N CYS A 224 7.15 6.04 -10.74
CA CYS A 224 7.91 5.62 -9.56
C CYS A 224 8.68 4.31 -9.79
N ILE A 225 8.03 3.32 -10.41
CA ILE A 225 8.68 2.03 -10.74
C ILE A 225 9.79 2.22 -11.76
N LEU A 226 9.57 3.05 -12.79
CA LEU A 226 10.61 3.35 -13.79
C LEU A 226 11.80 4.08 -13.14
N VAL A 227 11.55 5.05 -12.27
CA VAL A 227 12.62 5.72 -11.50
C VAL A 227 13.43 4.68 -10.72
N GLU A 228 12.78 3.76 -10.01
CA GLU A 228 13.50 2.71 -9.28
C GLU A 228 14.31 1.79 -10.20
N ILE A 229 13.79 1.45 -11.37
CA ILE A 229 14.50 0.58 -12.34
C ILE A 229 15.79 1.24 -12.80
N PHE A 230 15.75 2.52 -13.14
CA PHE A 230 16.88 3.25 -13.75
C PHE A 230 17.84 3.87 -12.72
N THR A 231 17.32 4.39 -11.61
CA THR A 231 18.12 5.15 -10.64
C THR A 231 18.45 4.37 -9.36
N LYS A 232 17.78 3.22 -9.12
CA LYS A 232 17.90 2.45 -7.86
C LYS A 232 17.57 3.33 -6.64
N SER A 233 16.45 4.01 -6.68
CA SER A 233 16.02 5.00 -5.68
C SER A 233 15.93 4.42 -4.26
N HIS A 234 15.79 3.09 -4.11
CA HIS A 234 15.85 2.39 -2.82
C HIS A 234 17.19 2.59 -2.08
N LEU A 235 18.26 2.99 -2.77
CA LEU A 235 19.56 3.31 -2.17
C LEU A 235 19.65 4.77 -1.69
N ASP A 236 18.67 5.61 -2.06
CA ASP A 236 18.65 7.01 -1.66
C ASP A 236 18.17 7.17 -0.22
N SER A 237 19.12 7.40 0.68
CA SER A 237 18.85 7.66 2.10
C SER A 237 18.31 9.07 2.38
N SER A 238 18.23 9.95 1.38
CA SER A 238 17.78 11.36 1.56
C SER A 238 16.34 11.45 2.08
N MET A 239 15.54 10.39 1.88
CA MET A 239 14.17 10.26 2.37
C MET A 239 14.08 9.65 3.77
N ALA A 240 15.20 9.21 4.34
CA ALA A 240 15.22 8.70 5.71
C ALA A 240 15.05 9.85 6.72
N PRO A 241 14.44 9.59 7.89
CA PRO A 241 14.36 10.59 8.93
C PRO A 241 15.74 11.13 9.30
N THR A 242 15.83 12.42 9.59
CA THR A 242 17.09 13.12 9.88
C THR A 242 17.91 12.48 11.01
N TRP A 243 17.27 11.78 11.94
CA TRP A 243 17.95 11.05 13.00
C TRP A 243 18.64 9.75 12.51
N VAL A 244 18.15 9.13 11.43
CA VAL A 244 18.82 7.99 10.76
C VAL A 244 20.05 8.48 10.02
N LEU A 245 19.92 9.59 9.29
CA LEU A 245 21.02 10.20 8.54
C LEU A 245 22.17 10.68 9.45
N LYS A 246 21.87 11.08 10.69
CA LYS A 246 22.88 11.49 11.67
C LYS A 246 23.70 10.33 12.24
N LYS A 247 23.19 9.09 12.20
CA LYS A 247 23.91 7.90 12.68
C LYS A 247 24.97 7.34 11.72
N ASN A 248 24.94 7.73 10.45
CA ASN A 248 25.91 7.28 9.44
C ASN A 248 27.24 8.08 9.45
N LYS A 249 27.57 8.71 10.57
CA LYS A 249 28.87 9.32 10.81
C LYS A 249 29.66 8.53 11.86
N PHE A 250 29.77 7.22 11.65
CA PHE A 250 30.71 6.37 12.34
C PHE A 250 31.63 5.71 11.34
#